data_632b1e23618b20348c962b65475ce916
#
_entry.id   632b1e23618b20348c962b65475ce916
#
_cell.length_a   1.000
_cell.length_b   1.000
_cell.length_c   1.000
_cell.angle_alpha   90.00
_cell.angle_beta   90.00
_cell.angle_gamma   90.00
#
_symmetry.space_group_name_H-M   'P 1'
#
loop_
_entity.id
_entity.type
_entity.pdbx_description
1 polymer ?
#
loop_
_entity_poly.entity_id
_entity_poly.type
_entity_poly.pdbx_seq_one_letter_code
_entity_poly.pdbx_strand_id
1 'polypeptide(L)'
;MKKTTLSHNSIWKQKKWKMLLAASILTAGVTPALFTPTVAEAAATTKPMAYVNNMPAEYDVVIRQGVTYIALTELQFLGDYTFGYDNKSKQITIKTGSDQYVLTPNSKTMKKNGQNASLSSAPILVKGKAMLPLRAIGETFGAQVRWNQAAKEAYIYTTNASVVKDYNGSDLTVAREAALQLPRLSSLGQPRLQVKSPLGPVDSSTAYIFEQGKKDHFFMIEDNDLVSYYTIANGNALLKWQANLGKQAGTLGDLFFIKTKPVAEAGIRPSVAGKTLVSFKYSLMLEETSYEMMNKKGSLESGSATPAKGKVIVEVPEEQK
;
A
#
# COMPACT_ATOMS: atom_id res chain seq x y z
N MET A 1 -14.48 -33.98 -18.30
CA MET A 1 -14.09 -32.96 -17.30
C MET A 1 -12.70 -32.45 -17.63
N LYS A 2 -12.57 -31.30 -18.28
CA LYS A 2 -11.27 -30.68 -18.61
C LYS A 2 -11.10 -29.46 -17.71
N LYS A 3 -10.06 -29.48 -16.88
CA LYS A 3 -9.61 -28.32 -16.09
C LYS A 3 -8.85 -27.40 -17.03
N THR A 4 -9.32 -26.17 -17.20
CA THR A 4 -8.64 -25.12 -17.93
C THR A 4 -7.92 -24.24 -16.91
N THR A 5 -6.62 -24.35 -16.88
CA THR A 5 -5.73 -23.43 -16.15
C THR A 5 -5.57 -22.17 -16.97
N LEU A 6 -5.97 -21.02 -16.43
CA LEU A 6 -5.74 -19.71 -17.06
C LEU A 6 -4.34 -19.22 -16.70
N SER A 7 -3.50 -19.14 -17.72
CA SER A 7 -2.18 -18.52 -17.70
C SER A 7 -2.31 -16.99 -17.65
N HIS A 8 -1.67 -16.37 -16.67
CA HIS A 8 -1.54 -14.91 -16.55
C HIS A 8 -0.35 -14.43 -17.39
N ASN A 9 -0.65 -13.95 -18.59
CA ASN A 9 0.30 -13.13 -19.35
C ASN A 9 -0.27 -11.74 -19.54
N SER A 10 0.17 -10.78 -18.74
CA SER A 10 -0.13 -9.37 -18.94
C SER A 10 1.03 -8.68 -19.67
N ILE A 11 0.79 -8.36 -20.94
CA ILE A 11 1.71 -7.64 -21.82
C ILE A 11 1.58 -6.14 -21.55
N TRP A 12 2.61 -5.52 -21.02
CA TRP A 12 2.72 -4.06 -20.89
C TRP A 12 3.11 -3.46 -22.26
N LYS A 13 2.21 -2.75 -22.92
CA LYS A 13 2.53 -1.90 -24.07
C LYS A 13 2.91 -0.50 -23.62
N GLN A 14 4.18 -0.16 -23.80
CA GLN A 14 4.70 1.20 -23.64
C GLN A 14 4.23 2.10 -24.79
N LYS A 15 3.57 3.21 -24.48
CA LYS A 15 3.31 4.30 -25.45
C LYS A 15 4.45 5.33 -25.37
N LYS A 16 5.21 5.41 -26.47
CA LYS A 16 6.22 6.50 -26.69
C LYS A 16 5.49 7.80 -27.04
N TRP A 17 5.75 8.85 -26.30
CA TRP A 17 5.33 10.21 -26.65
C TRP A 17 6.51 10.94 -27.29
N LYS A 18 6.27 11.51 -28.48
CA LYS A 18 7.20 12.38 -29.20
C LYS A 18 7.00 13.81 -28.72
N MET A 19 8.09 14.44 -28.27
CA MET A 19 8.16 15.89 -28.07
C MET A 19 8.39 16.58 -29.41
N LEU A 20 7.62 17.60 -29.71
CA LEU A 20 7.88 18.58 -30.77
C LEU A 20 8.41 19.85 -30.13
N LEU A 21 9.66 20.18 -30.46
CA LEU A 21 10.25 21.48 -30.20
C LEU A 21 9.85 22.45 -31.35
N ALA A 22 9.38 23.63 -31.00
CA ALA A 22 9.33 24.75 -31.91
C ALA A 22 10.10 25.94 -31.30
N ALA A 23 11.16 26.28 -31.96
CA ALA A 23 11.95 27.49 -31.67
C ALA A 23 11.40 28.65 -32.49
N SER A 24 11.30 29.84 -31.91
CA SER A 24 11.23 31.11 -32.66
C SER A 24 11.91 32.21 -31.86
N ILE A 25 12.90 32.78 -32.49
CA ILE A 25 13.67 33.95 -32.08
C ILE A 25 12.94 35.19 -32.61
N LEU A 26 12.83 36.28 -31.84
CA LEU A 26 13.06 37.63 -32.31
C LEU A 26 13.15 38.67 -31.19
N THR A 27 14.08 39.56 -31.40
CA THR A 27 14.67 40.63 -30.61
C THR A 27 13.78 41.87 -30.44
N ALA A 28 13.90 42.54 -29.30
CA ALA A 28 14.25 43.97 -29.15
C ALA A 28 13.76 44.53 -27.80
N GLY A 29 14.71 45.02 -27.07
CA GLY A 29 14.80 45.79 -25.88
C GLY A 29 13.67 46.65 -25.38
N VAL A 30 13.40 46.48 -24.06
CA VAL A 30 13.03 47.56 -23.11
C VAL A 30 13.35 47.01 -21.69
N THR A 31 13.89 47.86 -20.84
CA THR A 31 14.42 47.63 -19.49
C THR A 31 13.49 46.93 -18.51
N PRO A 32 14.02 46.16 -17.55
CA PRO A 32 13.25 45.19 -16.79
C PRO A 32 12.62 45.79 -15.56
N ALA A 33 11.30 45.75 -15.50
CA ALA A 33 10.62 45.67 -14.22
C ALA A 33 10.77 44.21 -13.72
N LEU A 34 11.42 44.03 -12.59
CA LEU A 34 11.54 42.73 -11.89
C LEU A 34 10.15 42.24 -11.44
N PHE A 35 9.38 41.69 -12.36
CA PHE A 35 8.32 40.76 -12.02
C PHE A 35 8.97 39.39 -11.93
N THR A 36 9.29 38.95 -10.70
CA THR A 36 9.46 37.52 -10.44
C THR A 36 8.11 36.85 -10.73
N PRO A 37 7.98 36.02 -11.77
CA PRO A 37 6.82 35.15 -11.84
C PRO A 37 6.94 34.21 -10.66
N THR A 38 6.09 34.36 -9.64
CA THR A 38 5.73 33.26 -8.80
C THR A 38 5.13 32.24 -9.75
N VAL A 39 5.93 31.25 -10.14
CA VAL A 39 5.45 30.05 -10.77
C VAL A 39 4.56 29.42 -9.69
N ALA A 40 3.27 29.69 -9.78
CA ALA A 40 2.30 28.86 -9.11
C ALA A 40 2.50 27.47 -9.73
N GLU A 41 3.27 26.64 -9.04
CA GLU A 41 3.39 25.23 -9.34
C GLU A 41 1.96 24.71 -9.33
N ALA A 42 1.42 24.48 -10.54
CA ALA A 42 0.08 23.93 -10.67
C ALA A 42 0.09 22.65 -9.87
N ALA A 43 -0.59 22.63 -8.73
CA ALA A 43 -0.70 21.47 -7.87
C ALA A 43 -1.17 20.34 -8.75
N ALA A 44 -0.26 19.42 -9.07
CA ALA A 44 -0.58 18.25 -9.87
C ALA A 44 -1.81 17.63 -9.23
N THR A 45 -2.92 17.56 -9.97
CA THR A 45 -4.18 17.01 -9.46
C THR A 45 -3.92 15.54 -9.16
N THR A 46 -3.57 15.26 -7.92
CA THR A 46 -3.26 13.91 -7.47
C THR A 46 -4.48 13.05 -7.65
N LYS A 47 -4.34 11.99 -8.46
CA LYS A 47 -5.38 11.03 -8.68
C LYS A 47 -5.71 10.33 -7.37
N PRO A 48 -6.99 10.19 -7.00
CA PRO A 48 -7.36 9.44 -5.81
C PRO A 48 -6.88 7.99 -5.88
N MET A 49 -6.39 7.46 -4.77
CA MET A 49 -5.96 6.07 -4.65
C MET A 49 -6.75 5.36 -3.54
N ALA A 50 -6.81 4.04 -3.60
CA ALA A 50 -7.36 3.23 -2.52
C ALA A 50 -6.38 2.10 -2.16
N TYR A 51 -6.42 1.71 -0.90
CA TYR A 51 -5.69 0.57 -0.34
C TYR A 51 -6.68 -0.33 0.38
N VAL A 52 -6.70 -1.61 0.00
CA VAL A 52 -7.58 -2.61 0.59
C VAL A 52 -6.72 -3.66 1.29
N ASN A 53 -6.82 -3.78 2.62
CA ASN A 53 -5.93 -4.61 3.44
C ASN A 53 -4.45 -4.47 3.04
N ASN A 54 -3.97 -3.21 2.97
CA ASN A 54 -2.60 -2.84 2.59
C ASN A 54 -2.23 -3.00 1.11
N MET A 55 -3.07 -3.63 0.28
CA MET A 55 -2.85 -3.76 -1.15
C MET A 55 -3.36 -2.52 -1.89
N PRO A 56 -2.59 -1.92 -2.79
CA PRO A 56 -3.11 -0.86 -3.63
C PRO A 56 -4.22 -1.41 -4.53
N ALA A 57 -5.31 -0.64 -4.67
CA ALA A 57 -6.40 -1.03 -5.56
C ALA A 57 -5.90 -1.13 -7.01
N GLU A 58 -6.31 -2.20 -7.70
CA GLU A 58 -5.95 -2.46 -9.09
C GLU A 58 -6.58 -1.46 -10.05
N TYR A 59 -7.78 -0.98 -9.70
CA TYR A 59 -8.58 -0.09 -10.53
C TYR A 59 -8.68 1.31 -9.95
N ASP A 60 -8.88 2.27 -10.85
CA ASP A 60 -9.01 3.68 -10.51
C ASP A 60 -10.16 3.93 -9.53
N VAL A 61 -9.88 4.70 -8.51
CA VAL A 61 -10.90 5.28 -7.63
C VAL A 61 -11.69 6.32 -8.41
N VAL A 62 -13.01 6.24 -8.32
CA VAL A 62 -13.93 7.19 -8.98
C VAL A 62 -14.63 8.04 -7.93
N ILE A 63 -14.55 9.37 -8.07
CA ILE A 63 -15.33 10.30 -7.26
C ILE A 63 -16.43 10.86 -8.14
N ARG A 64 -17.69 10.64 -7.76
CA ARG A 64 -18.86 11.13 -8.49
C ARG A 64 -19.89 11.70 -7.51
N GLN A 65 -20.28 12.95 -7.71
CA GLN A 65 -21.25 13.65 -6.85
C GLN A 65 -20.92 13.56 -5.34
N GLY A 66 -19.61 13.73 -5.00
CA GLY A 66 -19.14 13.64 -3.62
C GLY A 66 -19.07 12.23 -3.03
N VAL A 67 -19.40 11.20 -3.79
CA VAL A 67 -19.28 9.80 -3.38
C VAL A 67 -18.04 9.18 -4.01
N THR A 68 -17.23 8.52 -3.18
CA THR A 68 -16.04 7.79 -3.62
C THR A 68 -16.37 6.32 -3.84
N TYR A 69 -15.95 5.78 -4.98
CA TYR A 69 -16.22 4.43 -5.43
C TYR A 69 -14.92 3.69 -5.71
N ILE A 70 -14.90 2.39 -5.42
CA ILE A 70 -13.86 1.45 -5.84
C ILE A 70 -14.49 0.28 -6.62
N ALA A 71 -13.67 -0.42 -7.40
CA ALA A 71 -14.17 -1.59 -8.12
C ALA A 71 -14.65 -2.68 -7.14
N LEU A 72 -15.74 -3.34 -7.51
CA LEU A 72 -16.30 -4.45 -6.73
C LEU A 72 -15.26 -5.55 -6.47
N THR A 73 -14.41 -5.84 -7.45
CA THR A 73 -13.38 -6.88 -7.37
C THR A 73 -12.34 -6.63 -6.30
N GLU A 74 -12.16 -5.37 -5.84
CA GLU A 74 -11.24 -5.05 -4.75
C GLU A 74 -11.64 -5.70 -3.42
N LEU A 75 -12.91 -6.10 -3.26
CA LEU A 75 -13.35 -6.82 -2.07
C LEU A 75 -12.62 -8.17 -1.87
N GLN A 76 -12.05 -8.76 -2.94
CA GLN A 76 -11.22 -9.98 -2.82
C GLN A 76 -10.05 -9.82 -1.83
N PHE A 77 -9.56 -8.60 -1.63
CA PHE A 77 -8.50 -8.31 -0.66
C PHE A 77 -9.00 -8.19 0.78
N LEU A 78 -10.33 -8.13 1.01
CA LEU A 78 -10.93 -8.14 2.36
C LEU A 78 -11.19 -9.55 2.89
N GLY A 79 -11.27 -10.55 2.02
CA GLY A 79 -11.56 -11.93 2.37
C GLY A 79 -12.07 -12.75 1.18
N ASP A 80 -12.64 -13.91 1.48
CA ASP A 80 -13.15 -14.83 0.47
C ASP A 80 -14.49 -14.35 -0.09
N TYR A 81 -14.41 -13.61 -1.21
CA TYR A 81 -15.58 -13.13 -1.95
C TYR A 81 -15.65 -13.77 -3.32
N THR A 82 -16.85 -14.14 -3.75
CA THR A 82 -17.12 -14.53 -5.14
C THR A 82 -18.16 -13.61 -5.75
N PHE A 83 -17.98 -13.31 -7.04
CA PHE A 83 -18.76 -12.33 -7.76
C PHE A 83 -19.46 -12.95 -8.95
N GLY A 84 -20.70 -12.56 -9.19
CA GLY A 84 -21.48 -12.90 -10.36
C GLY A 84 -22.17 -11.68 -10.95
N TYR A 85 -22.36 -11.67 -12.26
CA TYR A 85 -23.15 -10.65 -12.96
C TYR A 85 -24.12 -11.29 -13.92
N ASP A 86 -25.41 -10.97 -13.79
CA ASP A 86 -26.45 -11.41 -14.72
C ASP A 86 -26.74 -10.29 -15.74
N ASN A 87 -26.42 -10.56 -17.00
CA ASN A 87 -26.59 -9.60 -18.08
C ASN A 87 -28.07 -9.28 -18.39
N LYS A 88 -29.01 -10.18 -18.07
CA LYS A 88 -30.44 -9.96 -18.33
C LYS A 88 -31.06 -9.04 -17.26
N SER A 89 -30.89 -9.41 -16.00
CA SER A 89 -31.43 -8.65 -14.86
C SER A 89 -30.54 -7.46 -14.46
N LYS A 90 -29.30 -7.36 -15.01
CA LYS A 90 -28.28 -6.38 -14.61
C LYS A 90 -27.95 -6.45 -13.13
N GLN A 91 -28.07 -7.60 -12.52
CA GLN A 91 -27.82 -7.81 -11.11
C GLN A 91 -26.39 -8.27 -10.86
N ILE A 92 -25.82 -7.74 -9.79
CA ILE A 92 -24.53 -8.15 -9.23
C ILE A 92 -24.80 -9.04 -8.04
N THR A 93 -24.23 -10.25 -8.03
CA THR A 93 -24.26 -11.14 -6.87
C THR A 93 -22.89 -11.18 -6.21
N ILE A 94 -22.86 -11.02 -4.90
CA ILE A 94 -21.66 -11.14 -4.07
C ILE A 94 -21.92 -12.22 -3.04
N LYS A 95 -20.99 -13.16 -2.88
CA LYS A 95 -21.09 -14.19 -1.83
C LYS A 95 -19.84 -14.19 -0.99
N THR A 96 -20.01 -14.33 0.32
CA THR A 96 -18.92 -14.50 1.30
C THR A 96 -19.42 -15.32 2.49
N GLY A 97 -18.71 -16.39 2.82
CA GLY A 97 -19.21 -17.36 3.81
C GLY A 97 -20.60 -17.87 3.44
N SER A 98 -21.56 -17.73 4.34
CA SER A 98 -22.99 -18.08 4.15
C SER A 98 -23.82 -16.93 3.58
N ASP A 99 -23.27 -15.72 3.49
CA ASP A 99 -24.01 -14.55 3.06
C ASP A 99 -24.00 -14.36 1.54
N GLN A 100 -25.18 -14.00 1.00
CA GLN A 100 -25.36 -13.63 -0.39
C GLN A 100 -25.98 -12.23 -0.48
N TYR A 101 -25.37 -11.37 -1.27
CA TYR A 101 -25.86 -10.02 -1.55
C TYR A 101 -26.19 -9.91 -3.03
N VAL A 102 -27.34 -9.29 -3.34
CA VAL A 102 -27.75 -8.99 -4.71
C VAL A 102 -27.98 -7.51 -4.83
N LEU A 103 -27.22 -6.86 -5.71
CA LEU A 103 -27.23 -5.43 -5.93
C LEU A 103 -27.63 -5.14 -7.38
N THR A 104 -28.28 -4.00 -7.58
CA THR A 104 -28.60 -3.51 -8.93
C THR A 104 -27.90 -2.16 -9.13
N PRO A 105 -27.12 -1.94 -10.18
CA PRO A 105 -26.52 -0.66 -10.49
C PRO A 105 -27.58 0.46 -10.51
N ASN A 106 -27.21 1.62 -9.98
CA ASN A 106 -28.05 2.81 -9.82
C ASN A 106 -29.25 2.62 -8.87
N SER A 107 -29.32 1.53 -8.11
CA SER A 107 -30.33 1.30 -7.07
C SER A 107 -29.71 1.31 -5.69
N LYS A 108 -30.33 1.99 -4.73
CA LYS A 108 -29.96 1.91 -3.31
C LYS A 108 -30.56 0.68 -2.62
N THR A 109 -31.48 -0.05 -3.26
CA THR A 109 -32.03 -1.27 -2.72
C THR A 109 -31.14 -2.44 -3.08
N MET A 110 -30.80 -3.26 -2.10
CA MET A 110 -30.14 -4.55 -2.28
C MET A 110 -30.93 -5.66 -1.57
N LYS A 111 -30.57 -6.92 -1.85
CA LYS A 111 -31.03 -8.06 -1.04
C LYS A 111 -29.84 -8.67 -0.32
N LYS A 112 -30.00 -8.93 0.98
CA LYS A 112 -29.11 -9.77 1.77
C LYS A 112 -29.85 -11.06 2.14
N ASN A 113 -29.38 -12.19 1.67
CA ASN A 113 -29.99 -13.50 1.90
C ASN A 113 -31.51 -13.52 1.54
N GLY A 114 -31.84 -12.86 0.42
CA GLY A 114 -33.23 -12.73 -0.04
C GLY A 114 -34.04 -11.60 0.60
N GLN A 115 -33.61 -11.04 1.71
CA GLN A 115 -34.29 -9.94 2.41
C GLN A 115 -33.87 -8.58 1.86
N ASN A 116 -34.79 -7.66 1.74
CA ASN A 116 -34.51 -6.28 1.27
C ASN A 116 -33.70 -5.54 2.33
N ALA A 117 -32.67 -4.84 1.86
CA ALA A 117 -31.83 -3.94 2.62
C ALA A 117 -31.51 -2.70 1.78
N SER A 118 -31.06 -1.62 2.41
CA SER A 118 -30.72 -0.37 1.72
C SER A 118 -29.24 -0.05 1.82
N LEU A 119 -28.72 0.59 0.78
CA LEU A 119 -27.38 1.15 0.71
C LEU A 119 -27.44 2.67 0.91
N SER A 120 -26.45 3.23 1.56
CA SER A 120 -26.30 4.69 1.69
C SER A 120 -26.15 5.38 0.33
N SER A 121 -25.54 4.71 -0.63
CA SER A 121 -25.39 5.15 -2.03
C SER A 121 -25.47 3.97 -2.98
N ALA A 122 -25.99 4.21 -4.20
CA ALA A 122 -26.15 3.16 -5.20
C ALA A 122 -24.81 2.73 -5.81
N PRO A 123 -24.59 1.43 -6.10
CA PRO A 123 -23.51 0.98 -6.97
C PRO A 123 -23.64 1.58 -8.36
N ILE A 124 -22.54 1.77 -9.06
CA ILE A 124 -22.55 2.28 -10.44
C ILE A 124 -21.76 1.36 -11.38
N LEU A 125 -22.00 1.51 -12.68
CA LEU A 125 -21.14 0.91 -13.71
C LEU A 125 -20.26 1.99 -14.33
N VAL A 126 -18.96 1.74 -14.36
CA VAL A 126 -17.97 2.62 -15.00
C VAL A 126 -17.16 1.79 -15.98
N LYS A 127 -17.25 2.11 -17.27
CA LYS A 127 -16.55 1.36 -18.32
C LYS A 127 -16.75 -0.17 -18.22
N GLY A 128 -17.99 -0.59 -17.92
CA GLY A 128 -18.35 -2.00 -17.77
C GLY A 128 -17.96 -2.65 -16.43
N LYS A 129 -17.31 -1.93 -15.53
CA LYS A 129 -16.96 -2.42 -14.18
C LYS A 129 -17.97 -1.97 -13.15
N ALA A 130 -18.38 -2.90 -12.27
CA ALA A 130 -19.20 -2.57 -11.12
C ALA A 130 -18.34 -1.87 -10.07
N MET A 131 -18.81 -0.71 -9.61
CA MET A 131 -18.15 0.09 -8.61
C MET A 131 -19.04 0.23 -7.38
N LEU A 132 -18.48 0.03 -6.20
CA LEU A 132 -19.18 0.17 -4.93
C LEU A 132 -18.79 1.46 -4.22
N PRO A 133 -19.77 2.16 -3.61
CA PRO A 133 -19.48 3.29 -2.74
C PRO A 133 -18.69 2.82 -1.51
N LEU A 134 -17.63 3.53 -1.12
CA LEU A 134 -16.80 3.16 0.04
C LEU A 134 -17.61 2.99 1.32
N ARG A 135 -18.57 3.91 1.58
CA ARG A 135 -19.42 3.82 2.75
C ARG A 135 -20.26 2.53 2.76
N ALA A 136 -20.82 2.15 1.60
CA ALA A 136 -21.59 0.91 1.48
C ALA A 136 -20.72 -0.32 1.75
N ILE A 137 -19.43 -0.29 1.43
CA ILE A 137 -18.50 -1.39 1.75
C ILE A 137 -18.37 -1.55 3.28
N GLY A 138 -18.16 -0.45 4.01
CA GLY A 138 -18.10 -0.49 5.46
C GLY A 138 -19.40 -0.99 6.11
N GLU A 139 -20.54 -0.41 5.69
CA GLU A 139 -21.86 -0.71 6.26
C GLU A 139 -22.33 -2.15 5.94
N THR A 140 -22.02 -2.65 4.76
CA THR A 140 -22.52 -3.97 4.27
C THR A 140 -21.61 -5.12 4.62
N PHE A 141 -20.28 -4.92 4.51
CA PHE A 141 -19.29 -6.01 4.64
C PHE A 141 -18.45 -5.88 5.93
N GLY A 142 -18.78 -4.94 6.81
CA GLY A 142 -18.10 -4.77 8.11
C GLY A 142 -16.66 -4.26 8.03
N ALA A 143 -16.22 -3.78 6.86
CA ALA A 143 -14.90 -3.21 6.71
C ALA A 143 -14.83 -1.82 7.34
N GLN A 144 -13.68 -1.47 7.90
CA GLN A 144 -13.40 -0.10 8.29
C GLN A 144 -12.97 0.71 7.06
N VAL A 145 -13.47 1.94 6.97
CA VAL A 145 -13.14 2.86 5.88
C VAL A 145 -12.58 4.15 6.48
N ARG A 146 -11.40 4.55 6.01
CA ARG A 146 -10.75 5.81 6.36
C ARG A 146 -10.43 6.58 5.08
N TRP A 147 -10.57 7.89 5.14
CA TRP A 147 -10.24 8.79 4.04
C TRP A 147 -9.22 9.82 4.50
N ASN A 148 -8.09 9.88 3.79
CA ASN A 148 -7.10 10.95 3.95
C ASN A 148 -7.36 12.01 2.88
N GLN A 149 -7.96 13.12 3.27
CA GLN A 149 -8.33 14.20 2.34
C GLN A 149 -7.10 14.88 1.71
N ALA A 150 -6.03 15.05 2.48
CA ALA A 150 -4.82 15.72 2.00
C ALA A 150 -4.08 14.86 0.95
N ALA A 151 -4.02 13.56 1.16
CA ALA A 151 -3.42 12.62 0.23
C ALA A 151 -4.38 12.14 -0.87
N LYS A 152 -5.69 12.36 -0.73
CA LYS A 152 -6.77 11.76 -1.56
C LYS A 152 -6.68 10.23 -1.58
N GLU A 153 -6.44 9.63 -0.43
CA GLU A 153 -6.27 8.18 -0.27
C GLU A 153 -7.40 7.59 0.59
N ALA A 154 -7.99 6.49 0.11
CA ALA A 154 -8.95 5.68 0.85
C ALA A 154 -8.25 4.44 1.42
N TYR A 155 -8.58 4.09 2.65
CA TYR A 155 -8.13 2.87 3.31
C TYR A 155 -9.35 2.05 3.69
N ILE A 156 -9.42 0.83 3.18
CA ILE A 156 -10.48 -0.14 3.43
C ILE A 156 -9.82 -1.37 4.04
N TYR A 157 -10.21 -1.75 5.24
CA TYR A 157 -9.58 -2.85 5.94
C TYR A 157 -10.51 -3.54 6.92
N THR A 158 -10.22 -4.80 7.19
CA THR A 158 -10.85 -5.57 8.25
C THR A 158 -9.89 -5.69 9.44
N THR A 159 -10.40 -5.57 10.65
CA THR A 159 -9.60 -5.82 11.85
C THR A 159 -9.57 -7.30 12.14
N ASN A 160 -8.39 -7.90 12.16
CA ASN A 160 -8.20 -9.28 12.56
C ASN A 160 -7.84 -9.35 14.05
N ALA A 161 -8.76 -9.86 14.86
CA ALA A 161 -8.57 -9.95 16.32
C ALA A 161 -7.36 -10.83 16.71
N SER A 162 -7.04 -11.88 15.92
CA SER A 162 -5.87 -12.71 16.19
C SER A 162 -4.56 -11.93 15.96
N VAL A 163 -4.48 -11.14 14.89
CA VAL A 163 -3.33 -10.27 14.62
C VAL A 163 -3.11 -9.27 15.75
N VAL A 164 -4.19 -8.65 16.24
CA VAL A 164 -4.10 -7.70 17.37
C VAL A 164 -3.65 -8.41 18.64
N LYS A 165 -4.14 -9.61 18.91
CA LYS A 165 -3.72 -10.44 20.05
C LYS A 165 -2.23 -10.78 19.95
N ASP A 166 -1.79 -11.27 18.79
CA ASP A 166 -0.41 -11.67 18.54
C ASP A 166 0.55 -10.47 18.69
N TYR A 167 0.16 -9.30 18.16
CA TYR A 167 0.93 -8.07 18.35
C TYR A 167 1.08 -7.68 19.81
N ASN A 168 0.06 -7.86 20.64
CA ASN A 168 0.09 -7.55 22.07
C ASN A 168 0.77 -8.63 22.91
N GLY A 169 1.12 -9.77 22.33
CA GLY A 169 1.84 -10.86 22.98
C GLY A 169 3.27 -10.47 23.38
N SER A 170 3.89 -11.33 24.19
CA SER A 170 5.27 -11.16 24.70
C SER A 170 6.33 -11.70 23.74
N ASP A 171 5.98 -12.62 22.85
CA ASP A 171 6.89 -13.16 21.85
C ASP A 171 7.19 -12.08 20.79
N LEU A 172 8.46 -11.65 20.73
CA LEU A 172 8.88 -10.56 19.86
C LEU A 172 8.78 -10.93 18.37
N THR A 173 9.10 -12.16 18.00
CA THR A 173 9.02 -12.67 16.62
C THR A 173 7.57 -12.67 16.13
N VAL A 174 6.67 -13.25 16.95
CA VAL A 174 5.23 -13.26 16.65
C VAL A 174 4.65 -11.85 16.59
N ALA A 175 5.04 -10.98 17.52
CA ALA A 175 4.52 -9.63 17.58
C ALA A 175 5.01 -8.73 16.42
N ARG A 176 6.27 -8.89 15.97
CA ARG A 176 6.78 -8.20 14.77
C ARG A 176 6.06 -8.67 13.51
N GLU A 177 5.87 -9.99 13.36
CA GLU A 177 5.10 -10.54 12.25
C GLU A 177 3.67 -9.99 12.22
N ALA A 178 3.03 -9.91 13.38
CA ALA A 178 1.70 -9.31 13.51
C ALA A 178 1.72 -7.81 13.18
N ALA A 179 2.77 -7.07 13.57
CA ALA A 179 2.92 -5.65 13.23
C ALA A 179 2.91 -5.41 11.71
N LEU A 180 3.51 -6.32 10.91
CA LEU A 180 3.51 -6.22 9.45
C LEU A 180 2.13 -6.44 8.83
N GLN A 181 1.24 -7.15 9.53
CA GLN A 181 -0.12 -7.47 9.08
C GLN A 181 -1.15 -6.42 9.50
N LEU A 182 -0.82 -5.50 10.40
CA LEU A 182 -1.72 -4.42 10.80
C LEU A 182 -2.07 -3.52 9.61
N PRO A 183 -3.28 -2.92 9.60
CA PRO A 183 -3.66 -1.96 8.58
C PRO A 183 -2.68 -0.79 8.49
N ARG A 184 -2.13 -0.53 7.31
CA ARG A 184 -1.16 0.54 7.05
C ARG A 184 -1.87 1.79 6.55
N LEU A 185 -1.93 2.81 7.36
CA LEU A 185 -2.58 4.08 7.07
C LEU A 185 -1.54 5.18 6.92
N SER A 186 -1.72 6.10 5.98
CA SER A 186 -0.85 7.27 5.89
C SER A 186 -1.32 8.37 6.84
N SER A 187 -0.39 8.88 7.64
CA SER A 187 -0.58 10.12 8.40
C SER A 187 0.13 11.32 7.75
N LEU A 188 0.62 11.14 6.51
CA LEU A 188 1.23 12.20 5.75
C LEU A 188 0.18 13.20 5.27
N GLY A 189 0.54 14.49 5.25
CA GLY A 189 -0.28 15.56 4.69
C GLY A 189 -0.24 15.64 3.16
N GLN A 190 0.30 14.63 2.49
CA GLN A 190 0.47 14.53 1.04
C GLN A 190 0.38 13.07 0.60
N PRO A 191 0.21 12.80 -0.71
CA PRO A 191 0.21 11.45 -1.25
C PRO A 191 1.48 10.68 -0.91
N ARG A 192 1.35 9.37 -0.79
CA ARG A 192 2.50 8.47 -0.61
C ARG A 192 3.44 8.56 -1.80
N LEU A 193 4.71 8.50 -1.52
CA LEU A 193 5.70 8.25 -2.56
C LEU A 193 5.50 6.84 -3.13
N GLN A 194 5.88 6.68 -4.40
CA GLN A 194 5.83 5.39 -5.08
C GLN A 194 7.24 4.95 -5.43
N VAL A 195 7.46 3.65 -5.58
CA VAL A 195 8.72 3.13 -6.12
C VAL A 195 8.95 3.73 -7.50
N LYS A 196 10.08 4.43 -7.70
CA LYS A 196 10.41 5.08 -8.96
C LYS A 196 11.11 4.17 -9.95
N SER A 197 11.82 3.17 -9.43
CA SER A 197 12.60 2.23 -10.22
C SER A 197 12.25 0.81 -9.79
N PRO A 198 11.01 0.32 -10.10
CA PRO A 198 10.61 -1.01 -9.68
C PRO A 198 11.54 -2.05 -10.32
N LEU A 199 11.95 -3.01 -9.52
CA LEU A 199 12.67 -4.19 -9.97
C LEU A 199 11.71 -5.08 -10.78
N GLY A 200 12.26 -5.98 -11.58
CA GLY A 200 11.44 -6.98 -12.27
C GLY A 200 10.76 -7.92 -11.27
N PRO A 201 9.70 -8.65 -11.69
CA PRO A 201 8.95 -9.53 -10.78
C PRO A 201 9.79 -10.57 -10.03
N VAL A 202 10.93 -10.96 -10.60
CA VAL A 202 11.86 -11.94 -10.00
C VAL A 202 12.79 -11.27 -8.98
N ASP A 203 13.10 -9.98 -9.18
CA ASP A 203 14.05 -9.23 -8.37
C ASP A 203 13.35 -8.33 -7.33
N SER A 204 12.02 -8.23 -7.40
CA SER A 204 11.23 -7.45 -6.43
C SER A 204 11.50 -7.97 -5.01
N SER A 205 11.82 -7.07 -4.12
CA SER A 205 12.18 -7.43 -2.76
C SER A 205 11.65 -6.42 -1.75
N THR A 206 11.26 -6.95 -0.59
CA THR A 206 10.89 -6.13 0.55
C THR A 206 11.75 -6.52 1.75
N ALA A 207 12.37 -5.52 2.38
CA ALA A 207 13.04 -5.69 3.66
C ALA A 207 12.25 -4.99 4.75
N TYR A 208 12.12 -5.64 5.91
CA TYR A 208 11.50 -5.09 7.11
C TYR A 208 12.54 -4.91 8.19
N ILE A 209 12.56 -3.74 8.83
CA ILE A 209 13.64 -3.39 9.74
C ILE A 209 13.06 -2.84 11.02
N PHE A 210 13.41 -3.46 12.13
CA PHE A 210 12.98 -3.07 13.47
C PHE A 210 14.17 -2.55 14.29
N GLU A 211 13.91 -1.74 15.28
CA GLU A 211 14.87 -1.49 16.34
C GLU A 211 14.98 -2.73 17.22
N GLN A 212 16.19 -3.09 17.67
CA GLN A 212 16.46 -4.24 18.54
C GLN A 212 15.52 -4.23 19.75
N GLY A 213 14.86 -5.36 20.03
CA GLY A 213 13.92 -5.52 21.11
C GLY A 213 12.60 -4.74 20.99
N LYS A 214 12.35 -4.07 19.85
CA LYS A 214 11.13 -3.29 19.61
C LYS A 214 10.24 -3.91 18.55
N LYS A 215 8.93 -3.61 18.66
CA LYS A 215 7.86 -4.03 17.72
C LYS A 215 6.93 -2.88 17.33
N ASP A 216 7.03 -1.75 18.02
CA ASP A 216 6.07 -0.62 17.93
C ASP A 216 6.37 0.36 16.80
N HIS A 217 7.45 0.13 16.06
CA HIS A 217 7.80 0.86 14.85
C HIS A 217 8.70 0.03 13.94
N PHE A 218 8.65 0.28 12.64
CA PHE A 218 9.51 -0.40 11.68
C PHE A 218 9.70 0.43 10.40
N PHE A 219 10.77 0.12 9.69
CA PHE A 219 10.96 0.54 8.30
C PHE A 219 10.58 -0.60 7.36
N MET A 220 10.07 -0.25 6.20
CA MET A 220 9.86 -1.14 5.06
C MET A 220 10.60 -0.55 3.87
N ILE A 221 11.46 -1.33 3.23
CA ILE A 221 12.17 -0.93 2.01
C ILE A 221 11.65 -1.80 0.86
N GLU A 222 11.08 -1.14 -0.14
CA GLU A 222 10.52 -1.79 -1.32
C GLU A 222 11.44 -1.54 -2.52
N ASP A 223 11.81 -2.61 -3.22
CA ASP A 223 12.63 -2.61 -4.44
C ASP A 223 13.96 -1.83 -4.30
N ASN A 224 14.53 -1.81 -3.10
CA ASN A 224 15.73 -1.05 -2.77
C ASN A 224 15.64 0.46 -3.09
N ASP A 225 14.45 1.01 -3.28
CA ASP A 225 14.23 2.42 -3.65
C ASP A 225 13.35 3.16 -2.65
N LEU A 226 12.17 2.62 -2.33
CA LEU A 226 11.22 3.30 -1.47
C LEU A 226 11.36 2.81 -0.03
N VAL A 227 11.81 3.70 0.86
CA VAL A 227 11.76 3.43 2.30
C VAL A 227 10.56 4.12 2.92
N SER A 228 9.84 3.37 3.75
CA SER A 228 8.67 3.82 4.51
C SER A 228 8.89 3.57 5.99
N TYR A 229 8.61 4.53 6.85
CA TYR A 229 8.68 4.39 8.30
C TYR A 229 7.29 4.41 8.92
N TYR A 230 7.00 3.39 9.70
CA TYR A 230 5.72 3.20 10.38
C TYR A 230 5.89 3.21 11.89
N THR A 231 4.91 3.78 12.60
CA THR A 231 4.72 3.61 14.05
C THR A 231 3.40 2.92 14.30
N ILE A 232 3.34 2.03 15.30
CA ILE A 232 2.11 1.31 15.63
C ILE A 232 1.32 2.09 16.67
N ALA A 233 0.06 2.37 16.39
CA ALA A 233 -0.87 2.99 17.33
C ALA A 233 -2.31 2.53 17.06
N ASN A 234 -3.04 2.21 18.12
CA ASN A 234 -4.47 1.82 18.06
C ASN A 234 -4.74 0.70 17.04
N GLY A 235 -3.86 -0.33 17.00
CA GLY A 235 -3.99 -1.47 16.10
C GLY A 235 -3.76 -1.15 14.62
N ASN A 236 -3.09 -0.04 14.31
CA ASN A 236 -2.74 0.36 12.94
C ASN A 236 -1.25 0.72 12.83
N ALA A 237 -0.65 0.46 11.70
CA ALA A 237 0.67 0.93 11.32
C ALA A 237 0.54 2.29 10.60
N LEU A 238 0.95 3.36 11.27
CA LEU A 238 0.81 4.73 10.77
C LEU A 238 2.09 5.15 10.05
N LEU A 239 2.00 5.37 8.75
CA LEU A 239 3.09 5.90 7.94
C LEU A 239 3.42 7.32 8.38
N LYS A 240 4.65 7.54 8.84
CA LYS A 240 5.15 8.81 9.37
C LYS A 240 6.16 9.48 8.44
N TRP A 241 6.87 8.69 7.65
CA TRP A 241 7.89 9.19 6.75
C TRP A 241 8.11 8.24 5.59
N GLN A 242 8.45 8.79 4.43
CA GLN A 242 8.90 8.05 3.25
C GLN A 242 10.03 8.79 2.55
N ALA A 243 10.89 8.05 1.87
CA ALA A 243 11.86 8.59 0.94
C ALA A 243 12.13 7.65 -0.23
N ASN A 244 12.35 8.22 -1.42
CA ASN A 244 12.96 7.48 -2.53
C ASN A 244 14.47 7.63 -2.45
N LEU A 245 15.18 6.51 -2.39
CA LEU A 245 16.62 6.45 -2.24
C LEU A 245 17.36 6.50 -3.58
N GLY A 246 16.67 6.14 -4.67
CA GLY A 246 17.24 6.04 -5.99
C GLY A 246 18.10 4.78 -6.15
N LYS A 247 18.82 4.68 -7.26
CA LYS A 247 19.58 3.48 -7.64
C LYS A 247 20.73 3.05 -6.71
N GLN A 248 21.00 3.81 -5.66
CA GLN A 248 22.14 3.56 -4.76
C GLN A 248 21.76 2.83 -3.48
N ALA A 249 20.49 2.58 -3.26
CA ALA A 249 20.04 1.86 -2.07
C ALA A 249 20.08 0.36 -2.32
N GLY A 250 20.88 -0.37 -1.61
CA GLY A 250 21.02 -1.78 -1.88
C GLY A 250 21.21 -2.69 -0.69
N THR A 251 21.72 -2.21 0.43
CA THR A 251 22.08 -3.08 1.55
C THR A 251 21.65 -2.48 2.89
N LEU A 252 21.61 -3.30 3.94
CA LEU A 252 21.32 -2.84 5.29
C LEU A 252 22.35 -1.82 5.81
N GLY A 253 23.60 -1.92 5.35
CA GLY A 253 24.63 -0.89 5.55
C GLY A 253 24.12 0.47 5.12
N ASP A 254 23.25 0.49 4.13
CA ASP A 254 22.54 1.66 3.63
C ASP A 254 21.34 2.09 4.50
N LEU A 255 20.99 1.42 5.59
CA LEU A 255 20.10 2.02 6.59
C LEU A 255 20.75 3.20 7.29
N PHE A 256 22.03 3.25 7.22
CA PHE A 256 22.75 4.49 7.42
C PHE A 256 22.72 5.39 6.19
N PHE A 257 21.99 4.99 5.10
CA PHE A 257 21.52 5.78 3.97
C PHE A 257 20.90 7.13 4.38
N ILE A 258 20.45 7.25 5.60
CA ILE A 258 20.00 8.52 6.18
C ILE A 258 21.09 9.59 6.13
N LYS A 259 22.32 9.22 5.87
CA LYS A 259 23.41 10.15 5.55
C LYS A 259 23.36 10.65 4.11
N THR A 260 22.73 9.92 3.21
CA THR A 260 22.58 10.33 1.80
C THR A 260 21.33 11.19 1.63
N LYS A 261 21.36 12.10 0.67
CA LYS A 261 20.20 12.94 0.33
C LYS A 261 19.24 12.13 -0.53
N PRO A 262 18.00 11.85 -0.07
CA PRO A 262 17.01 11.14 -0.88
C PRO A 262 16.65 11.93 -2.15
N VAL A 263 16.17 11.23 -3.17
CA VAL A 263 15.64 11.81 -4.39
C VAL A 263 14.33 12.55 -4.15
N ALA A 264 13.50 12.00 -3.27
CA ALA A 264 12.27 12.61 -2.78
C ALA A 264 12.04 12.19 -1.33
N GLU A 265 11.36 13.02 -0.55
CA GLU A 265 11.11 12.79 0.86
C GLU A 265 9.75 13.37 1.26
N ALA A 266 9.05 12.69 2.17
CA ALA A 266 7.75 13.07 2.70
C ALA A 266 7.65 12.74 4.19
N GLY A 267 7.14 13.66 5.00
CA GLY A 267 7.02 13.50 6.46
C GLY A 267 8.30 13.85 7.21
N ILE A 268 8.35 13.45 8.48
CA ILE A 268 9.47 13.74 9.38
C ILE A 268 10.38 12.53 9.46
N ARG A 269 11.64 12.69 9.02
CA ARG A 269 12.65 11.64 9.03
C ARG A 269 12.92 11.15 10.45
N PRO A 270 12.79 9.85 10.73
CA PRO A 270 13.12 9.31 12.05
C PRO A 270 14.64 9.29 12.27
N SER A 271 15.05 9.48 13.52
CA SER A 271 16.46 9.31 13.91
C SER A 271 16.76 7.84 14.20
N VAL A 272 17.85 7.33 13.62
CA VAL A 272 18.42 6.01 13.93
C VAL A 272 19.75 6.12 14.69
N ALA A 273 20.13 7.34 15.09
CA ALA A 273 21.37 7.57 15.84
C ALA A 273 21.37 6.82 17.16
N GLY A 274 22.44 6.06 17.42
CA GLY A 274 22.59 5.28 18.65
C GLY A 274 21.73 4.00 18.74
N LYS A 275 20.96 3.69 17.69
CA LYS A 275 20.12 2.50 17.66
C LYS A 275 20.85 1.30 17.07
N THR A 276 20.48 0.10 17.51
CA THR A 276 20.74 -1.16 16.84
C THR A 276 19.48 -1.54 16.07
N LEU A 277 19.65 -1.90 14.81
CA LEU A 277 18.54 -2.24 13.90
C LEU A 277 18.70 -3.70 13.45
N VAL A 278 17.57 -4.36 13.24
CA VAL A 278 17.49 -5.74 12.77
C VAL A 278 16.66 -5.76 11.50
N SER A 279 17.24 -6.21 10.41
CA SER A 279 16.59 -6.36 9.10
C SER A 279 16.18 -7.79 8.85
N PHE A 280 15.06 -7.97 8.18
CA PHE A 280 14.53 -9.26 7.73
C PHE A 280 14.18 -9.14 6.25
N LYS A 281 14.73 -10.05 5.43
CA LYS A 281 14.46 -10.12 4.00
C LYS A 281 14.17 -11.56 3.58
N TYR A 282 12.93 -11.82 3.16
CA TYR A 282 12.51 -13.13 2.68
C TYR A 282 12.91 -13.33 1.22
N SER A 283 13.47 -14.49 0.92
CA SER A 283 13.79 -14.96 -0.43
C SER A 283 12.78 -16.03 -0.85
N LEU A 284 11.99 -15.74 -1.89
CA LEU A 284 11.08 -16.74 -2.49
C LEU A 284 11.81 -17.94 -3.10
N MET A 285 13.03 -17.71 -3.60
CA MET A 285 13.82 -18.76 -4.24
C MET A 285 14.40 -19.76 -3.23
N LEU A 286 14.81 -19.26 -2.06
CA LEU A 286 15.43 -20.09 -1.02
C LEU A 286 14.42 -20.53 0.04
N GLU A 287 13.21 -19.96 0.03
CA GLU A 287 12.19 -20.15 1.08
C GLU A 287 12.71 -19.83 2.50
N GLU A 288 13.69 -18.91 2.56
CA GLU A 288 14.35 -18.49 3.80
C GLU A 288 14.26 -16.97 4.00
N THR A 289 14.31 -16.57 5.27
CA THR A 289 14.53 -15.17 5.65
C THR A 289 15.98 -15.01 6.10
N SER A 290 16.71 -14.14 5.41
CA SER A 290 17.97 -13.60 5.91
C SER A 290 17.70 -12.49 6.92
N TYR A 291 18.46 -12.45 8.01
CA TYR A 291 18.45 -11.36 8.96
C TYR A 291 19.85 -10.79 9.16
N GLU A 292 19.92 -9.50 9.47
CA GLU A 292 21.16 -8.83 9.83
C GLU A 292 20.88 -7.81 10.93
N MET A 293 21.62 -7.90 12.04
CA MET A 293 21.62 -6.94 13.13
C MET A 293 22.82 -6.00 12.99
N MET A 294 22.59 -4.71 13.04
CA MET A 294 23.58 -3.70 12.74
C MET A 294 23.41 -2.43 13.59
N ASN A 295 24.50 -1.77 13.86
CA ASN A 295 24.52 -0.42 14.44
C ASN A 295 25.49 0.48 13.67
N LYS A 296 25.74 1.69 14.19
CA LYS A 296 26.66 2.66 13.56
C LYS A 296 28.09 2.14 13.37
N LYS A 297 28.51 1.13 14.15
CA LYS A 297 29.86 0.55 14.08
C LYS A 297 29.97 -0.56 13.04
N GLY A 298 28.85 -1.08 12.54
CA GLY A 298 28.79 -2.15 11.52
C GLY A 298 27.84 -3.27 11.89
N SER A 299 27.96 -4.39 11.17
CA SER A 299 27.20 -5.61 11.42
C SER A 299 27.64 -6.24 12.75
N LEU A 300 26.68 -6.66 13.55
CA LEU A 300 26.87 -7.32 14.84
C LEU A 300 26.62 -8.83 14.71
N GLU A 301 25.59 -9.20 13.94
CA GLU A 301 25.16 -10.57 13.72
C GLU A 301 24.44 -10.66 12.39
N SER A 302 24.55 -11.79 11.72
CA SER A 302 23.76 -12.09 10.52
C SER A 302 23.54 -13.60 10.43
N GLY A 303 22.44 -13.99 9.78
CA GLY A 303 22.08 -15.38 9.56
C GLY A 303 20.88 -15.52 8.65
N SER A 304 20.44 -16.78 8.48
CA SER A 304 19.18 -17.09 7.82
C SER A 304 18.45 -18.20 8.57
N ALA A 305 17.14 -18.23 8.42
CA ALA A 305 16.27 -19.28 8.95
C ALA A 305 15.01 -19.42 8.08
N THR A 306 14.42 -20.61 8.09
CA THR A 306 13.14 -20.85 7.43
C THR A 306 12.03 -20.30 8.33
N PRO A 307 11.27 -19.29 7.90
CA PRO A 307 10.16 -18.78 8.67
C PRO A 307 8.96 -19.74 8.64
N ALA A 308 8.03 -19.59 9.56
CA ALA A 308 6.76 -20.30 9.47
C ALA A 308 6.04 -19.95 8.15
N LYS A 309 5.27 -20.86 7.60
CA LYS A 309 4.60 -20.70 6.31
C LYS A 309 3.82 -19.38 6.22
N GLY A 310 4.14 -18.59 5.21
CA GLY A 310 3.51 -17.27 4.97
C GLY A 310 3.97 -16.17 5.92
N LYS A 311 5.07 -16.38 6.64
CA LYS A 311 5.71 -15.42 7.53
C LYS A 311 7.04 -14.94 6.95
N VAL A 312 7.53 -13.83 7.48
CA VAL A 312 8.83 -13.24 7.10
C VAL A 312 9.76 -13.15 8.30
N ILE A 313 9.23 -12.84 9.48
CA ILE A 313 10.06 -12.63 10.67
C ILE A 313 10.53 -13.97 11.23
N VAL A 314 11.82 -14.05 11.51
CA VAL A 314 12.46 -15.21 12.17
C VAL A 314 13.06 -14.78 13.50
N GLU A 315 13.36 -15.74 14.34
CA GLU A 315 14.03 -15.52 15.64
C GLU A 315 15.49 -15.09 15.42
N VAL A 316 15.93 -14.10 16.18
CA VAL A 316 17.32 -13.60 16.18
C VAL A 316 17.94 -13.94 17.52
N PRO A 317 18.97 -14.82 17.56
CA PRO A 317 19.50 -15.34 18.82
C PRO A 317 20.02 -14.27 19.79
N GLU A 318 20.64 -13.21 19.28
CA GLU A 318 21.15 -12.11 20.12
C GLU A 318 20.05 -11.24 20.74
N GLU A 319 18.81 -11.32 20.28
CA GLU A 319 17.67 -10.62 20.90
C GLU A 319 17.03 -11.44 22.03
N GLN A 320 17.43 -12.69 22.22
CA GLN A 320 16.93 -13.61 23.26
C GLN A 320 17.78 -13.56 24.53
N LYS A 321 18.95 -12.89 24.48
CA LYS A 321 19.85 -12.69 25.62
C LYS A 321 19.50 -11.42 26.37
#